data_80482bb3e1c434d71f3e13454595d601
#
_entry.id   80482bb3e1c434d71f3e13454595d601
#
_cell.length_a   1.000
_cell.length_b   1.000
_cell.length_c   1.000
_cell.angle_alpha   90.00
_cell.angle_beta   90.00
_cell.angle_gamma   90.00
#
_symmetry.space_group_name_H-M   'P 1'
#
loop_
_entity.id
_entity.type
_entity.pdbx_description
1 polymer ?
#
loop_
_entity_poly.entity_id
_entity_poly.type
_entity_poly.pdbx_seq_one_letter_code
_entity_poly.pdbx_strand_id
1 'polypeptide(L)'
;MIKDTEVVLSIQRYGEIELIDFVLTRETIPVKDISYSGMLNENTGYIRLTRFSRNSDKEMKSAIESLLDNQMSDLILDLRDNPGGLLNSAVSILDFFIEKDETLVWTEGKSQKLNRKYTSKSDPILPADVNIAVLVNQGSASASEIIAGTLQDLDRGIVIGRSTFGKGLVQTVFNIDRERAIKVTTAKYYIPSGRLIQKPGYLPDEILADTVKQDTI
;
A
#
# COMPACT_ATOMS: atom_id res chain seq x y z
N MET A 1 25.09 7.20 -3.10
CA MET A 1 25.65 8.08 -2.05
C MET A 1 26.39 7.18 -1.07
N ILE A 2 27.57 7.59 -0.65
CA ILE A 2 28.44 6.78 0.21
C ILE A 2 28.11 7.14 1.67
N LYS A 3 27.78 6.12 2.49
CA LYS A 3 27.58 6.25 3.93
C LYS A 3 28.86 6.82 4.57
N ASP A 4 28.72 7.50 5.72
CA ASP A 4 29.79 8.08 6.50
C ASP A 4 30.61 9.18 5.76
N THR A 5 30.06 9.76 4.69
CA THR A 5 30.63 10.97 4.05
C THR A 5 29.87 12.22 4.46
N GLU A 6 30.56 13.34 4.47
CA GLU A 6 29.95 14.63 4.82
C GLU A 6 29.18 15.25 3.66
N VAL A 7 28.20 16.06 3.98
CA VAL A 7 27.47 16.96 3.08
C VAL A 7 27.23 18.28 3.80
N VAL A 8 27.47 19.38 3.11
CA VAL A 8 27.14 20.71 3.62
C VAL A 8 25.79 21.11 3.04
N LEU A 9 24.86 21.51 3.91
CA LEU A 9 23.59 22.12 3.54
C LEU A 9 23.60 23.57 3.95
N SER A 10 23.56 24.49 2.96
CA SER A 10 23.40 25.91 3.18
C SER A 10 21.91 26.26 3.21
N ILE A 11 21.41 26.72 4.34
CA ILE A 11 20.00 27.03 4.57
C ILE A 11 19.81 28.53 4.75
N GLN A 12 18.90 29.12 3.97
CA GLN A 12 18.42 30.48 4.21
C GLN A 12 17.17 30.44 5.08
N ARG A 13 17.22 31.07 6.25
CA ARG A 13 16.08 31.24 7.13
C ARG A 13 15.39 32.58 6.87
N TYR A 14 14.07 32.57 7.06
CA TYR A 14 13.31 33.83 7.01
C TYR A 14 13.81 34.82 8.09
N GLY A 15 14.17 36.04 7.68
CA GLY A 15 14.70 37.07 8.56
C GLY A 15 16.23 37.08 8.68
N GLU A 16 16.94 36.07 8.14
CA GLU A 16 18.41 36.04 8.09
C GLU A 16 18.90 36.47 6.71
N ILE A 17 19.96 37.30 6.65
CA ILE A 17 20.54 37.75 5.38
C ILE A 17 21.56 36.75 4.87
N GLU A 18 22.28 36.09 5.75
CA GLU A 18 23.35 35.14 5.39
C GLU A 18 22.85 33.68 5.41
N LEU A 19 23.46 32.85 4.58
CA LEU A 19 23.25 31.42 4.58
C LEU A 19 23.91 30.81 5.81
N ILE A 20 23.21 29.86 6.44
CA ILE A 20 23.72 29.10 7.56
C ILE A 20 24.13 27.72 7.05
N ASP A 21 25.40 27.38 7.18
CA ASP A 21 25.93 26.09 6.75
C ASP A 21 25.84 25.04 7.86
N PHE A 22 25.27 23.87 7.50
CA PHE A 22 25.21 22.69 8.37
C PHE A 22 26.03 21.57 7.72
N VAL A 23 27.06 21.12 8.42
CA VAL A 23 27.82 19.92 8.04
C VAL A 23 27.13 18.70 8.64
N LEU A 24 26.64 17.80 7.76
CA LEU A 24 25.96 16.60 8.14
C LEU A 24 26.72 15.38 7.66
N THR A 25 26.79 14.34 8.50
CA THR A 25 27.31 13.03 8.08
C THR A 25 26.17 12.18 7.53
N ARG A 26 26.37 11.59 6.37
CA ARG A 26 25.38 10.70 5.77
C ARG A 26 25.29 9.39 6.51
N GLU A 27 24.10 9.07 6.98
CA GLU A 27 23.79 7.81 7.61
C GLU A 27 22.70 7.05 6.87
N THR A 28 22.55 5.76 7.16
CA THR A 28 21.42 4.99 6.68
C THR A 28 20.19 5.34 7.52
N ILE A 29 19.20 5.98 6.94
CA ILE A 29 17.93 6.30 7.60
C ILE A 29 16.97 5.13 7.36
N PRO A 30 16.62 4.34 8.39
CA PRO A 30 15.57 3.33 8.25
C PRO A 30 14.22 4.04 8.05
N VAL A 31 13.64 3.88 6.89
CA VAL A 31 12.33 4.45 6.59
C VAL A 31 11.30 3.33 6.72
N LYS A 32 10.44 3.43 7.72
CA LYS A 32 9.35 2.48 7.94
C LYS A 32 8.26 2.65 6.88
N ASP A 33 7.67 1.55 6.47
CA ASP A 33 6.53 1.53 5.56
C ASP A 33 5.22 1.78 6.31
N ILE A 34 5.14 1.29 7.56
CA ILE A 34 4.07 1.63 8.50
C ILE A 34 4.50 2.85 9.31
N SER A 35 3.88 3.99 9.01
CA SER A 35 4.17 5.26 9.68
C SER A 35 3.54 5.35 11.08
N TYR A 36 2.48 4.59 11.31
CA TYR A 36 1.80 4.49 12.59
C TYR A 36 1.04 3.17 12.71
N SER A 37 1.06 2.55 13.88
CA SER A 37 0.15 1.48 14.30
C SER A 37 -0.16 1.62 15.79
N GLY A 38 -1.41 1.41 16.19
CA GLY A 38 -1.84 1.49 17.59
C GLY A 38 -3.35 1.37 17.74
N MET A 39 -3.80 1.20 18.97
CA MET A 39 -5.22 1.23 19.31
C MET A 39 -5.75 2.67 19.28
N LEU A 40 -6.91 2.90 18.64
CA LEU A 40 -7.63 4.18 18.67
C LEU A 40 -8.57 4.27 19.89
N ASN A 41 -9.09 3.13 20.29
CA ASN A 41 -9.94 2.94 21.46
C ASN A 41 -9.77 1.50 21.95
N GLU A 42 -10.63 1.04 22.86
CA GLU A 42 -10.52 -0.30 23.47
C GLU A 42 -10.61 -1.44 22.44
N ASN A 43 -11.30 -1.26 21.31
CA ASN A 43 -11.61 -2.32 20.35
C ASN A 43 -11.03 -2.09 18.96
N THR A 44 -10.66 -0.84 18.60
CA THR A 44 -10.29 -0.48 17.24
C THR A 44 -8.80 -0.26 17.09
N GLY A 45 -8.16 -1.12 16.33
CA GLY A 45 -6.78 -0.96 15.88
C GLY A 45 -6.69 -0.09 14.61
N TYR A 46 -5.59 0.62 14.46
CA TYR A 46 -5.32 1.44 13.29
C TYR A 46 -3.90 1.21 12.80
N ILE A 47 -3.75 0.98 11.49
CA ILE A 47 -2.47 0.83 10.81
C ILE A 47 -2.43 1.78 9.63
N ARG A 48 -1.42 2.66 9.57
CA ARG A 48 -1.16 3.49 8.39
C ARG A 48 0.04 2.97 7.62
N LEU A 49 -0.23 2.36 6.46
CA LEU A 49 0.77 1.88 5.51
C LEU A 49 0.99 2.93 4.42
N THR A 50 2.20 3.45 4.27
CA THR A 50 2.52 4.57 3.36
C THR A 50 3.14 4.13 2.04
N ARG A 51 3.63 2.88 1.94
CA ARG A 51 4.18 2.29 0.71
C ARG A 51 4.34 0.78 0.86
N PHE A 52 4.66 0.11 -0.24
CA PHE A 52 4.95 -1.33 -0.28
C PHE A 52 6.41 -1.56 -0.68
N SER A 53 7.28 -1.80 0.30
CA SER A 53 8.68 -2.19 0.12
C SER A 53 8.92 -3.67 0.43
N ARG A 54 10.18 -4.08 0.48
CA ARG A 54 10.54 -5.49 0.79
C ARG A 54 10.26 -5.93 2.22
N ASN A 55 10.04 -4.97 3.13
CA ASN A 55 9.83 -5.25 4.55
C ASN A 55 8.41 -4.95 5.02
N SER A 56 7.52 -4.46 4.12
CA SER A 56 6.16 -4.07 4.49
C SER A 56 5.35 -5.23 5.08
N ASP A 57 5.56 -6.46 4.58
CA ASP A 57 4.91 -7.66 5.11
C ASP A 57 5.33 -7.94 6.55
N LYS A 58 6.61 -7.83 6.88
CA LYS A 58 7.11 -8.03 8.23
C LYS A 58 6.61 -6.96 9.20
N GLU A 59 6.63 -5.70 8.77
CA GLU A 59 6.10 -4.60 9.56
C GLU A 59 4.60 -4.76 9.79
N MET A 60 3.84 -5.15 8.74
CA MET A 60 2.39 -5.41 8.83
C MET A 60 2.08 -6.55 9.78
N LYS A 61 2.79 -7.67 9.67
CA LYS A 61 2.63 -8.81 10.57
C LYS A 61 2.82 -8.40 12.03
N SER A 62 3.93 -7.74 12.33
CA SER A 62 4.23 -7.27 13.68
C SER A 62 3.17 -6.29 14.22
N ALA A 63 2.66 -5.41 13.35
CA ALA A 63 1.60 -4.46 13.72
C ALA A 63 0.28 -5.19 14.04
N ILE A 64 -0.13 -6.15 13.20
CA ILE A 64 -1.34 -6.95 13.43
C ILE A 64 -1.22 -7.75 14.72
N GLU A 65 -0.12 -8.47 14.92
CA GLU A 65 0.12 -9.28 16.13
C GLU A 65 0.04 -8.41 17.40
N SER A 66 0.68 -7.23 17.39
CA SER A 66 0.61 -6.29 18.51
C SER A 66 -0.80 -5.77 18.79
N LEU A 67 -1.62 -5.54 17.76
CA LEU A 67 -3.00 -5.09 17.95
C LEU A 67 -3.90 -6.23 18.45
N LEU A 68 -3.68 -7.47 18.00
CA LEU A 68 -4.39 -8.65 18.49
C LEU A 68 -4.07 -8.93 19.97
N ASP A 69 -2.82 -8.75 20.39
CA ASP A 69 -2.40 -8.84 21.79
C ASP A 69 -3.15 -7.81 22.69
N ASN A 70 -3.56 -6.67 22.08
CA ASN A 70 -4.40 -5.66 22.72
C ASN A 70 -5.90 -5.88 22.51
N GLN A 71 -6.33 -7.09 22.10
CA GLN A 71 -7.73 -7.51 21.96
C GLN A 71 -8.53 -6.70 20.91
N MET A 72 -7.87 -6.28 19.83
CA MET A 72 -8.52 -5.61 18.72
C MET A 72 -9.63 -6.49 18.11
N SER A 73 -10.83 -5.94 17.93
CA SER A 73 -11.95 -6.54 17.19
C SER A 73 -12.25 -5.86 15.84
N ASP A 74 -11.73 -4.65 15.65
CA ASP A 74 -11.93 -3.87 14.42
C ASP A 74 -10.61 -3.27 13.96
N LEU A 75 -10.29 -3.38 12.67
CA LEU A 75 -9.07 -2.85 12.07
C LEU A 75 -9.39 -1.75 11.06
N ILE A 76 -8.76 -0.60 11.22
CA ILE A 76 -8.70 0.44 10.19
C ILE A 76 -7.33 0.36 9.52
N LEU A 77 -7.32 -0.02 8.22
CA LEU A 77 -6.13 0.00 7.38
C LEU A 77 -6.13 1.26 6.51
N ASP A 78 -5.27 2.21 6.84
CA ASP A 78 -5.18 3.49 6.10
C ASP A 78 -4.14 3.40 4.97
N LEU A 79 -4.65 3.44 3.73
CA LEU A 79 -3.88 3.46 2.49
C LEU A 79 -3.97 4.82 1.77
N ARG A 80 -4.48 5.86 2.43
CA ARG A 80 -4.54 7.20 1.84
C ARG A 80 -3.14 7.72 1.55
N ASP A 81 -2.95 8.30 0.36
CA ASP A 81 -1.69 8.82 -0.16
C ASP A 81 -0.58 7.76 -0.31
N ASN A 82 -0.94 6.48 -0.31
CA ASN A 82 -0.01 5.39 -0.56
C ASN A 82 0.06 5.08 -2.07
N PRO A 83 1.16 5.44 -2.77
CA PRO A 83 1.27 5.26 -4.22
C PRO A 83 1.46 3.80 -4.64
N GLY A 84 1.44 2.87 -3.69
CA GLY A 84 1.71 1.45 -3.92
C GLY A 84 3.17 1.07 -3.72
N GLY A 85 3.64 0.13 -4.52
CA GLY A 85 5.01 -0.39 -4.46
C GLY A 85 5.09 -1.81 -5.00
N LEU A 86 5.78 -2.69 -4.29
CA LEU A 86 6.03 -4.06 -4.72
C LEU A 86 4.76 -4.92 -4.67
N LEU A 87 4.42 -5.54 -5.81
CA LEU A 87 3.30 -6.49 -5.90
C LEU A 87 3.42 -7.65 -4.91
N ASN A 88 4.61 -8.23 -4.81
CA ASN A 88 4.82 -9.37 -3.90
C ASN A 88 4.54 -8.99 -2.44
N SER A 89 4.87 -7.77 -2.03
CA SER A 89 4.55 -7.29 -0.67
C SER A 89 3.05 -7.13 -0.45
N ALA A 90 2.31 -6.65 -1.46
CA ALA A 90 0.84 -6.58 -1.38
C ALA A 90 0.22 -7.99 -1.28
N VAL A 91 0.71 -8.94 -2.08
CA VAL A 91 0.26 -10.35 -2.03
C VAL A 91 0.54 -10.96 -0.65
N SER A 92 1.75 -10.76 -0.10
CA SER A 92 2.10 -11.25 1.24
C SER A 92 1.26 -10.62 2.34
N ILE A 93 0.88 -9.34 2.21
CA ILE A 93 0.01 -8.66 3.17
C ILE A 93 -1.43 -9.19 3.06
N LEU A 94 -1.93 -9.42 1.85
CA LEU A 94 -3.26 -10.00 1.65
C LEU A 94 -3.37 -11.40 2.26
N ASP A 95 -2.30 -12.18 2.24
CA ASP A 95 -2.22 -13.52 2.85
C ASP A 95 -2.48 -13.50 4.36
N PHE A 96 -2.33 -12.35 5.02
CA PHE A 96 -2.66 -12.18 6.44
C PHE A 96 -4.14 -11.99 6.73
N PHE A 97 -4.94 -11.67 5.71
CA PHE A 97 -6.34 -11.31 5.83
C PHE A 97 -7.29 -12.31 5.18
N ILE A 98 -6.83 -13.04 4.17
CA ILE A 98 -7.66 -13.84 3.25
C ILE A 98 -7.42 -15.33 3.48
N GLU A 99 -8.50 -16.09 3.49
CA GLU A 99 -8.47 -17.55 3.59
C GLU A 99 -7.57 -18.19 2.53
N LYS A 100 -6.98 -19.33 2.90
CA LYS A 100 -6.06 -20.05 2.03
C LYS A 100 -6.71 -20.46 0.71
N ASP A 101 -5.91 -20.51 -0.36
CA ASP A 101 -6.25 -20.90 -1.72
C ASP A 101 -7.17 -19.92 -2.48
N GLU A 102 -7.55 -18.81 -1.89
CA GLU A 102 -8.31 -17.75 -2.56
C GLU A 102 -7.47 -16.97 -3.57
N THR A 103 -8.09 -16.54 -4.66
CA THR A 103 -7.44 -15.71 -5.67
C THR A 103 -7.32 -14.27 -5.17
N LEU A 104 -6.10 -13.76 -5.13
CA LEU A 104 -5.83 -12.38 -4.67
C LEU A 104 -5.74 -11.39 -5.83
N VAL A 105 -4.97 -11.72 -6.85
CA VAL A 105 -4.74 -10.87 -8.02
C VAL A 105 -4.16 -11.72 -9.15
N TRP A 106 -4.43 -11.34 -10.41
CA TRP A 106 -3.69 -11.91 -11.53
C TRP A 106 -3.26 -10.84 -12.52
N THR A 107 -2.33 -11.20 -13.37
CA THR A 107 -1.80 -10.32 -14.41
C THR A 107 -2.06 -10.93 -15.77
N GLU A 108 -2.44 -10.09 -16.74
CA GLU A 108 -2.55 -10.47 -18.15
C GLU A 108 -1.74 -9.53 -19.02
N GLY A 109 -0.85 -10.10 -19.81
CA GLY A 109 0.00 -9.40 -20.74
C GLY A 109 -0.12 -9.93 -22.16
N LYS A 110 0.47 -9.21 -23.12
CA LYS A 110 0.53 -9.67 -24.51
C LYS A 110 1.22 -11.02 -24.67
N SER A 111 2.19 -11.33 -23.83
CA SER A 111 2.86 -12.61 -23.77
C SER A 111 2.28 -13.45 -22.63
N GLN A 112 1.87 -14.68 -22.91
CA GLN A 112 1.37 -15.63 -21.89
C GLN A 112 2.40 -15.88 -20.76
N LYS A 113 3.70 -15.72 -21.02
CA LYS A 113 4.77 -15.84 -20.01
C LYS A 113 4.67 -14.78 -18.91
N LEU A 114 3.90 -13.70 -19.15
CA LEU A 114 3.69 -12.60 -18.20
C LEU A 114 2.39 -12.77 -17.41
N ASN A 115 1.57 -13.76 -17.77
CA ASN A 115 0.35 -14.09 -17.06
C ASN A 115 0.70 -14.84 -15.78
N ARG A 116 0.30 -14.29 -14.65
CA ARG A 116 0.53 -14.89 -13.34
C ARG A 116 -0.72 -14.73 -12.50
N LYS A 117 -1.07 -15.79 -11.80
CA LYS A 117 -2.12 -15.79 -10.79
C LYS A 117 -1.48 -15.91 -9.41
N TYR A 118 -1.88 -15.05 -8.50
CA TYR A 118 -1.44 -15.06 -7.12
C TYR A 118 -2.62 -15.47 -6.26
N THR A 119 -2.40 -16.47 -5.43
CA THR A 119 -3.37 -16.98 -4.46
C THR A 119 -2.80 -16.84 -3.05
N SER A 120 -3.67 -16.80 -2.06
CA SER A 120 -3.29 -16.93 -0.66
C SER A 120 -2.68 -18.30 -0.41
N LYS A 121 -1.71 -18.41 0.48
CA LYS A 121 -0.93 -19.62 0.71
C LYS A 121 -1.10 -20.21 2.11
N SER A 122 -1.46 -19.34 3.04
CA SER A 122 -1.55 -19.67 4.46
C SER A 122 -2.93 -19.31 4.99
N ASP A 123 -3.29 -19.89 6.12
CA ASP A 123 -4.44 -19.41 6.86
C ASP A 123 -4.17 -17.99 7.36
N PRO A 124 -5.19 -17.10 7.41
CA PRO A 124 -5.01 -15.72 7.78
C PRO A 124 -4.51 -15.55 9.23
N ILE A 125 -3.67 -14.54 9.45
CA ILE A 125 -3.24 -14.17 10.81
C ILE A 125 -4.36 -13.41 11.51
N LEU A 126 -5.07 -12.55 10.75
CA LEU A 126 -6.20 -11.79 11.29
C LEU A 126 -7.43 -12.68 11.34
N PRO A 127 -8.03 -12.93 12.52
CA PRO A 127 -9.25 -13.74 12.65
C PRO A 127 -10.39 -13.22 11.77
N ALA A 128 -11.25 -14.14 11.31
CA ALA A 128 -12.35 -13.81 10.40
C ALA A 128 -13.41 -12.89 11.02
N ASP A 129 -13.55 -12.91 12.35
CA ASP A 129 -14.47 -12.08 13.13
C ASP A 129 -13.96 -10.65 13.38
N VAL A 130 -12.69 -10.36 13.08
CA VAL A 130 -12.17 -8.98 13.12
C VAL A 130 -12.63 -8.23 11.86
N ASN A 131 -13.41 -7.17 12.03
CA ASN A 131 -13.86 -6.33 10.93
C ASN A 131 -12.71 -5.50 10.33
N ILE A 132 -12.74 -5.25 9.02
CA ILE A 132 -11.73 -4.42 8.33
C ILE A 132 -12.40 -3.25 7.61
N ALA A 133 -11.91 -2.04 7.89
CA ALA A 133 -12.20 -0.84 7.12
C ALA A 133 -10.93 -0.34 6.43
N VAL A 134 -10.95 -0.20 5.10
CA VAL A 134 -9.80 0.26 4.31
C VAL A 134 -10.03 1.71 3.89
N LEU A 135 -9.18 2.63 4.34
CA LEU A 135 -9.29 4.03 3.95
C LEU A 135 -8.46 4.29 2.68
N VAL A 136 -9.09 4.90 1.69
CA VAL A 136 -8.47 5.21 0.40
C VAL A 136 -8.76 6.65 -0.07
N ASN A 137 -7.90 7.18 -0.95
CA ASN A 137 -8.13 8.44 -1.64
C ASN A 137 -7.45 8.44 -3.02
N GLN A 138 -7.45 9.58 -3.70
CA GLN A 138 -6.84 9.74 -5.03
C GLN A 138 -5.32 9.49 -5.05
N GLY A 139 -4.64 9.51 -3.90
CA GLY A 139 -3.24 9.15 -3.75
C GLY A 139 -3.01 7.64 -3.59
N SER A 140 -4.08 6.85 -3.33
CA SER A 140 -4.00 5.40 -3.25
C SER A 140 -3.86 4.80 -4.64
N ALA A 141 -2.75 4.09 -4.92
CA ALA A 141 -2.47 3.60 -6.27
C ALA A 141 -1.84 2.20 -6.28
N SER A 142 -2.00 1.47 -7.41
CA SER A 142 -1.28 0.21 -7.69
C SER A 142 -1.47 -0.85 -6.59
N ALA A 143 -0.43 -1.19 -5.81
CA ALA A 143 -0.50 -2.17 -4.72
C ALA A 143 -1.58 -1.83 -3.67
N SER A 144 -1.81 -0.54 -3.39
CA SER A 144 -2.90 -0.09 -2.50
C SER A 144 -4.28 -0.43 -3.08
N GLU A 145 -4.43 -0.28 -4.40
CA GLU A 145 -5.67 -0.60 -5.11
C GLU A 145 -5.91 -2.11 -5.17
N ILE A 146 -4.83 -2.91 -5.25
CA ILE A 146 -4.91 -4.37 -5.16
C ILE A 146 -5.40 -4.78 -3.77
N ILE A 147 -4.82 -4.23 -2.69
CA ILE A 147 -5.27 -4.53 -1.32
C ILE A 147 -6.75 -4.16 -1.14
N ALA A 148 -7.11 -2.91 -1.41
CA ALA A 148 -8.48 -2.43 -1.23
C ALA A 148 -9.47 -3.23 -2.07
N GLY A 149 -9.15 -3.46 -3.35
CA GLY A 149 -10.01 -4.17 -4.27
C GLY A 149 -10.18 -5.65 -3.93
N THR A 150 -9.12 -6.31 -3.50
CA THR A 150 -9.19 -7.73 -3.11
C THR A 150 -10.00 -7.91 -1.83
N LEU A 151 -9.79 -7.07 -0.81
CA LEU A 151 -10.56 -7.12 0.44
C LEU A 151 -12.04 -6.84 0.20
N GLN A 152 -12.38 -5.92 -0.72
CA GLN A 152 -13.75 -5.63 -1.10
C GLN A 152 -14.37 -6.78 -1.92
N ASP A 153 -13.68 -7.29 -2.94
CA ASP A 153 -14.21 -8.32 -3.83
C ASP A 153 -14.46 -9.67 -3.13
N LEU A 154 -13.73 -9.94 -2.05
CA LEU A 154 -13.88 -11.16 -1.24
C LEU A 154 -14.73 -10.92 0.03
N ASP A 155 -15.45 -9.81 0.11
CA ASP A 155 -16.30 -9.43 1.25
C ASP A 155 -15.56 -9.49 2.61
N ARG A 156 -14.21 -9.30 2.58
CA ARG A 156 -13.38 -9.37 3.79
C ARG A 156 -13.30 -8.02 4.50
N GLY A 157 -13.58 -6.92 3.81
CA GLY A 157 -13.55 -5.58 4.39
C GLY A 157 -14.29 -4.56 3.56
N ILE A 158 -14.65 -3.45 4.18
CA ILE A 158 -15.29 -2.31 3.51
C ILE A 158 -14.25 -1.27 3.09
N VAL A 159 -14.46 -0.65 1.92
CA VAL A 159 -13.58 0.41 1.40
C VAL A 159 -14.24 1.76 1.57
N ILE A 160 -13.57 2.67 2.28
CA ILE A 160 -14.10 3.98 2.66
C ILE A 160 -13.20 5.09 2.09
N GLY A 161 -13.80 6.13 1.51
CA GLY A 161 -13.07 7.31 1.05
C GLY A 161 -13.44 7.78 -0.35
N ARG A 162 -12.44 8.18 -1.13
CA ARG A 162 -12.62 8.70 -2.50
C ARG A 162 -12.06 7.74 -3.52
N SER A 163 -12.47 7.90 -4.79
CA SER A 163 -11.90 7.15 -5.92
C SER A 163 -10.39 7.15 -5.89
N THR A 164 -9.80 5.99 -6.09
CA THR A 164 -8.36 5.79 -6.13
C THR A 164 -7.75 6.27 -7.45
N PHE A 165 -6.45 6.20 -7.58
CA PHE A 165 -5.71 6.70 -8.74
C PHE A 165 -6.07 5.98 -10.05
N GLY A 166 -6.32 4.66 -10.01
CA GLY A 166 -6.60 3.84 -11.19
C GLY A 166 -5.34 3.39 -11.94
N LYS A 167 -4.31 2.88 -11.22
CA LYS A 167 -3.08 2.37 -11.82
C LYS A 167 -3.08 0.84 -11.85
N GLY A 168 -3.69 0.27 -12.88
CA GLY A 168 -3.80 -1.18 -13.09
C GLY A 168 -2.75 -1.77 -14.04
N LEU A 169 -1.59 -1.14 -14.21
CA LEU A 169 -0.56 -1.56 -15.15
C LEU A 169 0.69 -2.09 -14.46
N VAL A 170 1.15 -3.26 -14.91
CA VAL A 170 2.43 -3.85 -14.52
C VAL A 170 3.55 -3.20 -15.32
N GLN A 171 4.53 -2.65 -14.65
CA GLN A 171 5.73 -2.12 -15.27
C GLN A 171 6.94 -2.99 -14.91
N THR A 172 7.62 -3.48 -15.93
CA THR A 172 8.83 -4.29 -15.79
C THR A 172 10.06 -3.47 -16.20
N VAL A 173 11.10 -3.54 -15.40
CA VAL A 173 12.38 -2.91 -15.70
C VAL A 173 13.28 -3.94 -16.37
N PHE A 174 13.77 -3.62 -17.56
CA PHE A 174 14.75 -4.41 -18.32
C PHE A 174 16.07 -3.66 -18.33
N ASN A 175 17.11 -4.27 -17.78
CA ASN A 175 18.45 -3.72 -17.87
C ASN A 175 18.99 -3.93 -19.29
N ILE A 176 19.42 -2.85 -19.96
CA ILE A 176 20.05 -2.88 -21.26
C ILE A 176 21.54 -3.17 -21.07
N ASP A 177 22.15 -2.51 -20.10
CA ASP A 177 23.52 -2.70 -19.67
C ASP A 177 23.70 -2.34 -18.19
N ARG A 178 24.94 -2.10 -17.73
CA ARG A 178 25.24 -1.78 -16.32
C ARG A 178 24.73 -0.42 -15.89
N GLU A 179 24.51 0.50 -16.82
CA GLU A 179 24.18 1.91 -16.54
C GLU A 179 22.77 2.28 -17.02
N ARG A 180 22.20 1.51 -17.96
CA ARG A 180 20.94 1.85 -18.62
C ARG A 180 19.89 0.77 -18.44
N ALA A 181 18.68 1.21 -18.14
CA ALA A 181 17.51 0.35 -18.06
C ALA A 181 16.30 1.00 -18.75
N ILE A 182 15.40 0.18 -19.27
CA ILE A 182 14.13 0.61 -19.83
C ILE A 182 12.99 0.06 -18.96
N LYS A 183 12.01 0.91 -18.64
CA LYS A 183 10.80 0.55 -17.93
C LYS A 183 9.64 0.48 -18.91
N VAL A 184 9.07 -0.71 -19.07
CA VAL A 184 8.03 -1.00 -20.05
C VAL A 184 6.78 -1.51 -19.36
N THR A 185 5.61 -1.06 -19.80
CA THR A 185 4.33 -1.65 -19.40
C THR A 185 4.17 -3.00 -20.09
N THR A 186 4.02 -4.07 -19.31
CA THR A 186 4.05 -5.46 -19.79
C THR A 186 2.74 -6.21 -19.59
N ALA A 187 1.92 -5.83 -18.61
CA ALA A 187 0.66 -6.50 -18.28
C ALA A 187 -0.32 -5.56 -17.57
N LYS A 188 -1.53 -6.04 -17.35
CA LYS A 188 -2.59 -5.40 -16.56
C LYS A 188 -2.85 -6.22 -15.31
N TYR A 189 -3.29 -5.55 -14.23
CA TYR A 189 -3.74 -6.19 -13.00
C TYR A 189 -5.25 -6.37 -12.99
N TYR A 190 -5.70 -7.56 -12.56
CA TYR A 190 -7.09 -7.88 -12.32
C TYR A 190 -7.25 -8.39 -10.87
N ILE A 191 -8.32 -7.95 -10.20
CA ILE A 191 -8.69 -8.35 -8.85
C ILE A 191 -9.71 -9.50 -8.87
N PRO A 192 -10.05 -10.14 -7.75
CA PRO A 192 -10.84 -11.38 -7.73
C PRO A 192 -12.13 -11.37 -8.54
N SER A 193 -12.86 -10.27 -8.58
CA SER A 193 -14.09 -10.12 -9.39
C SER A 193 -13.88 -10.08 -10.90
N GLY A 194 -12.63 -10.06 -11.39
CA GLY A 194 -12.32 -9.86 -12.80
C GLY A 194 -12.22 -8.39 -13.21
N ARG A 195 -12.38 -7.47 -12.28
CA ARG A 195 -12.26 -6.03 -12.57
C ARG A 195 -10.82 -5.65 -12.84
N LEU A 196 -10.63 -4.81 -13.86
CA LEU A 196 -9.37 -4.16 -14.16
C LEU A 196 -9.25 -2.88 -13.33
N ILE A 197 -8.16 -2.74 -12.58
CA ILE A 197 -7.90 -1.55 -11.74
C ILE A 197 -7.69 -0.28 -12.59
N GLN A 198 -7.27 -0.43 -13.83
CA GLN A 198 -6.92 0.71 -14.71
C GLN A 198 -8.13 1.60 -15.03
N LYS A 199 -8.09 2.85 -14.62
CA LYS A 199 -9.14 3.89 -14.74
C LYS A 199 -10.53 3.42 -15.22
N PRO A 200 -11.57 3.91 -14.59
CA PRO A 200 -11.67 5.17 -13.83
C PRO A 200 -11.18 5.11 -12.37
N GLY A 201 -10.49 4.10 -11.94
CA GLY A 201 -10.06 3.91 -10.56
C GLY A 201 -11.02 3.01 -9.81
N TYR A 202 -10.63 2.64 -8.62
CA TYR A 202 -11.43 1.85 -7.72
C TYR A 202 -12.38 2.77 -6.95
N LEU A 203 -13.67 2.48 -6.96
CA LEU A 203 -14.66 3.27 -6.25
C LEU A 203 -14.88 2.69 -4.85
N PRO A 204 -14.98 3.54 -3.81
CA PRO A 204 -15.48 3.13 -2.51
C PRO A 204 -16.90 2.58 -2.62
N ASP A 205 -17.34 1.84 -1.62
CA ASP A 205 -18.71 1.38 -1.53
C ASP A 205 -19.70 2.56 -1.59
N GLU A 206 -20.76 2.45 -2.39
CA GLU A 206 -21.65 3.56 -2.76
C GLU A 206 -22.26 4.29 -1.56
N ILE A 207 -22.55 3.57 -0.50
CA ILE A 207 -23.18 4.11 0.73
C ILE A 207 -22.30 5.21 1.39
N LEU A 208 -21.00 5.15 1.19
CA LEU A 208 -20.04 6.07 1.82
C LEU A 208 -19.53 7.15 0.85
N ALA A 209 -19.68 6.97 -0.45
CA ALA A 209 -19.31 7.97 -1.45
C ALA A 209 -20.21 9.22 -1.38
N ASP A 210 -21.47 9.05 -1.08
CA ASP A 210 -22.44 10.16 -1.01
C ASP A 210 -22.28 11.02 0.25
N THR A 211 -21.89 10.43 1.38
CA THR A 211 -21.61 11.18 2.61
C THR A 211 -20.39 12.10 2.50
N VAL A 212 -19.39 11.70 1.70
CA VAL A 212 -18.17 12.51 1.49
C VAL A 212 -18.39 13.66 0.51
N LYS A 213 -19.40 13.58 -0.37
CA LYS A 213 -19.72 14.67 -1.32
C LYS A 213 -20.48 15.84 -0.65
N GLN A 214 -21.12 15.61 0.50
CA GLN A 214 -21.89 16.63 1.20
C GLN A 214 -21.07 17.54 2.11
N ASP A 215 -19.84 17.12 2.49
CA ASP A 215 -18.97 17.91 3.37
C ASP A 215 -17.93 18.78 2.60
N THR A 216 -18.09 18.93 1.29
CA THR A 216 -17.28 19.84 0.47
C THR A 216 -18.13 21.00 -0.03
N ILE A 217 -18.49 21.88 0.88
CA ILE A 217 -18.89 23.27 0.59
C ILE A 217 -17.89 24.20 1.28
#